data_1606cd059cc025479ea02eccc065ee60
#
_entry.id   1606cd059cc025479ea02eccc065ee60
#
_cell.length_a   1.000
_cell.length_b   1.000
_cell.length_c   1.000
_cell.angle_alpha   90.00
_cell.angle_beta   90.00
_cell.angle_gamma   90.00
#
_symmetry.space_group_name_H-M   'P 1'
#
loop_
_entity.id
_entity.type
_entity.pdbx_description
1 polymer ?
#
loop_
_entity_poly.entity_id
_entity_poly.type
_entity_poly.pdbx_seq_one_letter_code
_entity_poly.pdbx_strand_id
1 'polypeptide(L)'
;MEYVYRFPVVRGIQAESEYYIAMVPLKMLAKLFPVEDEEFVLPEYRAQRKLNEARIPVISRYILENRDSYVFSALAASIDGEYRFEANKNNDETGILEVSMDAHFLINDGQHRKSAILAALKEDESLGKETISIVFYADKGLLRSQQIFTDLNKNAVKTSNSISELYDSRDEMAVITRNVVWNIDFLNTYTDKEKDILGKFSSSLFTLNTFYLANKTIVGRKQDKECEKFLLNYWILVVENMRQWQELLHKEITKVDLRENFIATQSIVIQALGRV
;
A
#
# COMPACT_ATOMS: atom_id res chain seq x y z
N MET A 1 28.33 24.83 12.30
CA MET A 1 28.32 23.38 11.95
C MET A 1 29.69 23.01 11.42
N GLU A 2 30.42 22.12 12.08
CA GLU A 2 31.77 21.73 11.63
C GLU A 2 31.68 20.60 10.58
N TYR A 3 30.75 19.66 10.76
CA TYR A 3 30.49 18.56 9.84
C TYR A 3 29.02 18.54 9.47
N VAL A 4 28.71 18.46 8.15
CA VAL A 4 27.34 18.52 7.66
C VAL A 4 27.04 17.47 6.59
N TYR A 5 25.81 16.98 6.59
CA TYR A 5 25.20 16.37 5.42
C TYR A 5 24.76 17.47 4.45
N ARG A 6 24.97 17.26 3.16
CA ARG A 6 24.58 18.21 2.10
C ARG A 6 23.61 17.55 1.14
N PHE A 7 22.39 18.06 1.08
CA PHE A 7 21.35 17.54 0.20
C PHE A 7 20.96 18.61 -0.82
N PRO A 8 21.08 18.32 -2.13
CA PRO A 8 20.35 19.08 -3.13
C PRO A 8 18.86 18.92 -2.88
N VAL A 9 18.13 20.03 -2.76
CA VAL A 9 16.72 20.02 -2.39
C VAL A 9 15.89 21.00 -3.20
N VAL A 10 14.59 20.75 -3.25
CA VAL A 10 13.56 21.72 -3.57
C VAL A 10 12.86 22.11 -2.27
N ARG A 11 12.77 23.43 -2.02
CA ARG A 11 12.09 24.00 -0.86
C ARG A 11 10.62 24.25 -1.18
N GLY A 12 9.75 23.90 -0.27
CA GLY A 12 8.33 24.24 -0.28
C GLY A 12 7.90 24.92 1.01
N ILE A 13 6.67 25.45 1.03
CA ILE A 13 6.06 26.09 2.19
C ILE A 13 4.68 25.47 2.42
N GLN A 14 4.42 25.03 3.64
CA GLN A 14 3.10 24.55 4.11
C GLN A 14 2.82 25.15 5.49
N ALA A 15 1.64 25.73 5.69
CA ALA A 15 1.24 26.34 6.96
C ALA A 15 2.33 27.29 7.51
N GLU A 16 2.86 28.16 6.67
CA GLU A 16 3.93 29.13 6.96
C GLU A 16 5.27 28.49 7.39
N SER A 17 5.42 27.18 7.22
CA SER A 17 6.64 26.44 7.58
C SER A 17 7.31 25.89 6.33
N GLU A 18 8.63 26.00 6.29
CA GLU A 18 9.43 25.44 5.21
C GLU A 18 9.55 23.91 5.35
N TYR A 19 9.55 23.22 4.20
CA TYR A 19 9.92 21.81 4.08
C TYR A 19 10.78 21.62 2.84
N TYR A 20 11.53 20.53 2.79
CA TYR A 20 12.53 20.29 1.76
C TYR A 20 12.40 18.89 1.19
N ILE A 21 12.48 18.75 -0.13
CA ILE A 21 12.44 17.45 -0.80
C ILE A 21 13.83 17.14 -1.35
N ALA A 22 14.41 16.03 -0.91
CA ALA A 22 15.69 15.52 -1.38
C ALA A 22 15.56 14.16 -2.05
N MET A 23 16.41 13.88 -3.06
CA MET A 23 16.63 12.52 -3.57
C MET A 23 17.85 11.93 -2.86
N VAL A 24 17.61 10.93 -2.02
CA VAL A 24 18.63 10.34 -1.15
C VAL A 24 19.00 8.93 -1.64
N PRO A 25 20.30 8.65 -1.86
CA PRO A 25 20.74 7.28 -2.21
C PRO A 25 20.34 6.27 -1.13
N LEU A 26 19.83 5.11 -1.55
CA LEU A 26 19.33 4.09 -0.62
C LEU A 26 20.39 3.65 0.41
N LYS A 27 21.67 3.58 0.01
CA LYS A 27 22.79 3.28 0.93
C LYS A 27 22.95 4.28 2.09
N MET A 28 22.42 5.50 1.94
CA MET A 28 22.51 6.52 3.00
C MET A 28 21.46 6.34 4.10
N LEU A 29 20.38 5.58 3.83
CA LEU A 29 19.27 5.43 4.78
C LEU A 29 19.71 4.84 6.13
N ALA A 30 20.67 3.90 6.13
CA ALA A 30 21.19 3.33 7.38
C ALA A 30 21.95 4.34 8.23
N LYS A 31 22.58 5.36 7.61
CA LYS A 31 23.31 6.42 8.31
C LYS A 31 22.40 7.50 8.82
N LEU A 32 21.41 7.90 8.01
CA LEU A 32 20.47 8.95 8.39
C LEU A 32 19.47 8.48 9.45
N PHE A 33 19.09 7.21 9.40
CA PHE A 33 18.07 6.62 10.26
C PHE A 33 18.66 5.36 10.93
N PRO A 34 19.58 5.50 11.90
CA PRO A 34 20.12 4.38 12.65
C PRO A 34 18.97 3.61 13.34
N VAL A 35 19.23 2.34 13.62
CA VAL A 35 18.29 1.53 14.42
C VAL A 35 18.43 2.00 15.86
N GLU A 36 17.46 2.75 16.33
CA GLU A 36 17.34 3.05 17.75
C GLU A 36 16.59 1.89 18.42
N ASP A 37 16.98 1.52 19.63
CA ASP A 37 16.29 0.53 20.46
C ASP A 37 14.97 1.14 21.00
N GLU A 38 14.01 1.39 20.10
CA GLU A 38 12.68 1.91 20.44
C GLU A 38 11.84 0.92 21.27
N GLU A 39 12.33 -0.32 21.47
CA GLU A 39 11.59 -1.36 22.21
C GLU A 39 11.28 -0.96 23.66
N PHE A 40 12.12 -0.13 24.25
CA PHE A 40 12.01 0.30 25.66
C PHE A 40 11.40 1.68 25.85
N VAL A 41 11.07 2.39 24.77
CA VAL A 41 10.47 3.74 24.85
C VAL A 41 8.95 3.62 24.98
N LEU A 42 8.39 4.28 26.00
CA LEU A 42 6.93 4.33 26.18
C LEU A 42 6.25 5.01 24.98
N PRO A 43 4.99 4.62 24.60
CA PRO A 43 4.30 5.15 23.42
C PRO A 43 4.25 6.66 23.35
N GLU A 44 4.07 7.35 24.47
CA GLU A 44 4.00 8.81 24.58
C GLU A 44 5.33 9.53 24.28
N TYR A 45 6.44 8.82 24.35
CA TYR A 45 7.79 9.33 24.04
C TYR A 45 8.30 8.90 22.68
N ARG A 46 7.48 8.20 21.88
CA ARG A 46 7.85 7.80 20.51
C ARG A 46 7.37 8.83 19.50
N ALA A 47 8.21 9.10 18.51
CA ALA A 47 7.81 9.90 17.35
C ALA A 47 6.94 9.12 16.35
N GLN A 48 6.87 7.78 16.47
CA GLN A 48 6.24 6.91 15.49
C GLN A 48 5.67 5.63 16.14
N ARG A 49 4.83 4.91 15.38
CA ARG A 49 4.22 3.64 15.82
C ARG A 49 5.24 2.50 15.78
N LYS A 50 5.10 1.52 16.70
CA LYS A 50 5.92 0.29 16.70
C LYS A 50 5.89 -0.38 15.32
N LEU A 51 7.07 -0.78 14.85
CA LEU A 51 7.25 -1.43 13.56
C LEU A 51 6.54 -2.79 13.51
N ASN A 52 5.79 -3.05 12.45
CA ASN A 52 5.26 -4.38 12.17
C ASN A 52 6.28 -5.16 11.33
N GLU A 53 7.13 -5.93 11.98
CA GLU A 53 8.23 -6.67 11.35
C GLU A 53 7.77 -7.66 10.27
N ALA A 54 6.56 -8.23 10.40
CA ALA A 54 6.03 -9.17 9.41
C ALA A 54 5.84 -8.55 8.01
N ARG A 55 5.78 -7.22 7.90
CA ARG A 55 5.69 -6.52 6.63
C ARG A 55 7.02 -6.32 5.93
N ILE A 56 8.13 -6.39 6.65
CA ILE A 56 9.46 -6.12 6.09
C ILE A 56 9.84 -7.11 5.00
N PRO A 57 9.75 -8.46 5.21
CA PRO A 57 10.09 -9.43 4.17
C PRO A 57 9.22 -9.30 2.91
N VAL A 58 7.93 -8.95 3.09
CA VAL A 58 7.01 -8.79 1.96
C VAL A 58 7.44 -7.61 1.07
N ILE A 59 7.76 -6.46 1.67
CA ILE A 59 8.17 -5.27 0.93
C ILE A 59 9.60 -5.45 0.38
N SER A 60 10.51 -6.09 1.11
CA SER A 60 11.86 -6.38 0.62
C SER A 60 11.81 -7.28 -0.62
N ARG A 61 11.01 -8.33 -0.59
CA ARG A 61 10.81 -9.22 -1.73
C ARG A 61 10.20 -8.48 -2.93
N TYR A 62 9.23 -7.58 -2.69
CA TYR A 62 8.67 -6.73 -3.73
C TYR A 62 9.76 -5.93 -4.48
N ILE A 63 10.76 -5.38 -3.77
CA ILE A 63 11.90 -4.68 -4.38
C ILE A 63 12.72 -5.64 -5.23
N LEU A 64 13.12 -6.78 -4.65
CA LEU A 64 14.05 -7.73 -5.27
C LEU A 64 13.45 -8.44 -6.49
N GLU A 65 12.16 -8.74 -6.45
CA GLU A 65 11.46 -9.42 -7.56
C GLU A 65 11.00 -8.45 -8.66
N ASN A 66 11.01 -7.12 -8.42
CA ASN A 66 10.54 -6.12 -9.38
C ASN A 66 11.58 -5.02 -9.63
N ARG A 67 12.84 -5.41 -9.83
CA ARG A 67 13.99 -4.50 -9.98
C ARG A 67 13.83 -3.42 -11.05
N ASP A 68 13.06 -3.69 -12.08
CA ASP A 68 12.81 -2.83 -13.23
C ASP A 68 11.54 -1.98 -13.11
N SER A 69 10.74 -2.22 -12.07
CA SER A 69 9.37 -1.67 -12.02
C SER A 69 8.82 -1.39 -10.61
N TYR A 70 9.62 -1.60 -9.54
CA TYR A 70 9.15 -1.24 -8.21
C TYR A 70 9.04 0.28 -8.04
N VAL A 71 8.05 0.74 -7.27
CA VAL A 71 7.81 2.16 -7.01
C VAL A 71 7.50 2.38 -5.53
N PHE A 72 8.10 3.42 -4.94
CA PHE A 72 7.77 3.89 -3.60
C PHE A 72 7.37 5.36 -3.59
N SER A 73 6.43 5.69 -2.73
CA SER A 73 6.18 7.08 -2.33
C SER A 73 7.33 7.60 -1.47
N ALA A 74 7.44 8.93 -1.34
CA ALA A 74 8.43 9.58 -0.49
C ALA A 74 8.38 9.07 0.96
N LEU A 75 9.53 9.07 1.64
CA LEU A 75 9.57 9.05 3.10
C LEU A 75 9.30 10.46 3.62
N ALA A 76 8.72 10.57 4.80
CA ALA A 76 8.62 11.83 5.52
C ALA A 76 9.46 11.76 6.79
N ALA A 77 10.31 12.73 7.02
CA ALA A 77 11.22 12.76 8.16
C ALA A 77 11.33 14.17 8.75
N SER A 78 11.48 14.26 10.06
CA SER A 78 11.81 15.47 10.78
C SER A 78 13.31 15.58 11.00
N ILE A 79 13.84 16.82 10.98
CA ILE A 79 15.21 17.16 11.35
C ILE A 79 15.15 17.79 12.73
N ASP A 80 15.70 17.13 13.74
CA ASP A 80 15.90 17.66 15.08
C ASP A 80 17.38 18.03 15.27
N GLY A 81 17.68 19.32 15.13
CA GLY A 81 19.04 19.84 15.22
C GLY A 81 19.30 21.01 14.27
N GLU A 82 20.57 21.40 14.17
CA GLU A 82 20.97 22.54 13.32
C GLU A 82 20.92 22.17 11.85
N TYR A 83 20.28 23.03 11.07
CA TYR A 83 20.28 22.98 9.61
C TYR A 83 20.32 24.38 9.01
N ARG A 84 20.74 24.47 7.76
CA ARG A 84 20.76 25.71 6.97
C ARG A 84 20.38 25.38 5.53
N PHE A 85 19.51 26.19 4.95
CA PHE A 85 19.23 26.16 3.52
C PHE A 85 19.99 27.27 2.82
N GLU A 86 20.71 26.89 1.78
CA GLU A 86 21.44 27.83 0.90
C GLU A 86 20.81 27.79 -0.49
N ALA A 87 20.05 28.82 -0.83
CA ALA A 87 19.36 28.94 -2.10
C ALA A 87 20.30 29.08 -3.27
N ASN A 88 19.93 28.60 -4.43
CA ASN A 88 20.63 28.87 -5.69
C ASN A 88 20.46 30.33 -6.11
N LYS A 89 21.49 30.90 -6.71
CA LYS A 89 21.50 32.33 -7.11
C LYS A 89 20.34 32.73 -8.03
N ASN A 90 19.83 31.84 -8.85
CA ASN A 90 18.83 32.11 -9.88
C ASN A 90 17.45 31.54 -9.56
N ASN A 91 17.32 30.79 -8.49
CA ASN A 91 16.06 30.19 -8.06
C ASN A 91 16.14 29.90 -6.56
N ASP A 92 15.38 30.63 -5.78
CA ASP A 92 15.33 30.51 -4.33
C ASP A 92 14.46 29.31 -3.82
N GLU A 93 13.74 28.64 -4.71
CA GLU A 93 13.04 27.39 -4.39
C GLU A 93 13.98 26.16 -4.41
N THR A 94 15.13 26.25 -5.08
CA THR A 94 16.11 25.16 -5.14
C THR A 94 17.41 25.56 -4.46
N GLY A 95 18.11 24.58 -3.88
CA GLY A 95 19.37 24.88 -3.19
C GLY A 95 19.97 23.65 -2.54
N ILE A 96 20.85 23.93 -1.58
CA ILE A 96 21.48 22.91 -0.75
C ILE A 96 20.96 23.05 0.69
N LEU A 97 20.42 21.97 1.21
CA LEU A 97 20.12 21.84 2.62
C LEU A 97 21.34 21.22 3.32
N GLU A 98 21.96 21.99 4.19
CA GLU A 98 23.03 21.54 5.07
C GLU A 98 22.45 21.18 6.42
N VAL A 99 22.70 19.98 6.90
CA VAL A 99 22.22 19.47 8.19
C VAL A 99 23.41 19.01 8.99
N SER A 100 23.54 19.44 10.25
CA SER A 100 24.60 18.99 11.12
C SER A 100 24.62 17.46 11.21
N MET A 101 25.82 16.86 11.25
CA MET A 101 25.94 15.41 11.50
C MET A 101 25.51 15.02 12.94
N ASP A 102 25.42 15.99 13.85
CA ASP A 102 24.91 15.79 15.21
C ASP A 102 23.38 15.89 15.28
N ALA A 103 22.70 16.29 14.18
CA ALA A 103 21.26 16.34 14.13
C ALA A 103 20.65 14.93 14.03
N HIS A 104 19.50 14.74 14.66
CA HIS A 104 18.74 13.51 14.58
C HIS A 104 17.68 13.58 13.49
N PHE A 105 17.56 12.52 12.70
CA PHE A 105 16.50 12.37 11.71
C PHE A 105 15.46 11.37 12.22
N LEU A 106 14.22 11.81 12.33
CA LEU A 106 13.10 10.99 12.80
C LEU A 106 12.13 10.72 11.64
N ILE A 107 11.87 9.44 11.32
CA ILE A 107 10.91 9.11 10.26
C ILE A 107 9.49 9.28 10.78
N ASN A 108 8.71 10.18 10.17
CA ASN A 108 7.30 10.39 10.47
C ASN A 108 6.40 9.44 9.65
N ASP A 109 6.76 9.18 8.38
CA ASP A 109 6.10 8.16 7.55
C ASP A 109 7.10 7.40 6.69
N GLY A 110 6.82 6.11 6.48
CA GLY A 110 7.63 5.23 5.65
C GLY A 110 8.61 4.33 6.38
N GLN A 111 8.47 4.14 7.69
CA GLN A 111 9.29 3.28 8.54
C GLN A 111 9.44 1.85 7.99
N HIS A 112 8.33 1.22 7.56
CA HIS A 112 8.37 -0.12 6.96
C HIS A 112 9.12 -0.13 5.62
N ARG A 113 8.96 0.92 4.81
CA ARG A 113 9.70 1.09 3.54
C ARG A 113 11.20 1.20 3.79
N LYS A 114 11.62 2.07 4.74
CA LYS A 114 13.03 2.19 5.15
C LYS A 114 13.61 0.84 5.56
N SER A 115 12.94 0.13 6.47
CA SER A 115 13.42 -1.14 6.99
C SER A 115 13.49 -2.23 5.91
N ALA A 116 12.52 -2.26 4.99
CA ALA A 116 12.50 -3.20 3.86
C ALA A 116 13.60 -2.88 2.83
N ILE A 117 13.87 -1.60 2.55
CA ILE A 117 14.98 -1.18 1.69
C ILE A 117 16.32 -1.62 2.30
N LEU A 118 16.49 -1.42 3.61
CA LEU A 118 17.70 -1.86 4.31
C LEU A 118 17.86 -3.39 4.29
N ALA A 119 16.77 -4.14 4.36
CA ALA A 119 16.79 -5.60 4.21
C ALA A 119 17.16 -6.00 2.78
N ALA A 120 16.57 -5.38 1.76
CA ALA A 120 16.89 -5.63 0.36
C ALA A 120 18.35 -5.30 0.02
N LEU A 121 18.89 -4.21 0.57
CA LEU A 121 20.30 -3.82 0.39
C LEU A 121 21.30 -4.85 0.96
N LYS A 122 20.91 -5.65 1.94
CA LYS A 122 21.76 -6.76 2.45
C LYS A 122 21.84 -7.91 1.47
N GLU A 123 20.83 -8.10 0.63
CA GLU A 123 20.77 -9.16 -0.38
C GLU A 123 21.31 -8.67 -1.72
N ASP A 124 21.09 -7.40 -2.08
CA ASP A 124 21.56 -6.79 -3.33
C ASP A 124 22.12 -5.38 -3.08
N GLU A 125 23.45 -5.28 -2.92
CA GLU A 125 24.14 -4.02 -2.70
C GLU A 125 24.04 -3.05 -3.89
N SER A 126 23.73 -3.53 -5.10
CA SER A 126 23.62 -2.68 -6.29
C SER A 126 22.49 -1.66 -6.17
N LEU A 127 21.46 -1.96 -5.37
CA LEU A 127 20.38 -1.03 -4.99
C LEU A 127 20.89 0.27 -4.34
N GLY A 128 22.07 0.24 -3.75
CA GLY A 128 22.61 1.37 -2.99
C GLY A 128 22.80 2.66 -3.79
N LYS A 129 22.86 2.58 -5.13
CA LYS A 129 22.95 3.72 -6.04
C LYS A 129 21.59 4.30 -6.43
N GLU A 130 20.53 3.53 -6.26
CA GLU A 130 19.17 4.02 -6.47
C GLU A 130 18.78 5.02 -5.39
N THR A 131 17.73 5.79 -5.62
CA THR A 131 17.35 6.88 -4.73
C THR A 131 15.89 6.76 -4.31
N ILE A 132 15.60 7.31 -3.13
CA ILE A 132 14.24 7.55 -2.67
C ILE A 132 14.08 9.03 -2.34
N SER A 133 12.91 9.58 -2.63
CA SER A 133 12.57 10.93 -2.20
C SER A 133 12.29 10.96 -0.69
N ILE A 134 12.84 11.96 -0.01
CA ILE A 134 12.56 12.23 1.40
C ILE A 134 12.06 13.65 1.53
N VAL A 135 10.93 13.82 2.20
CA VAL A 135 10.39 15.13 2.58
C VAL A 135 10.89 15.40 3.99
N PHE A 136 11.76 16.39 4.13
CA PHE A 136 12.29 16.84 5.41
C PHE A 136 11.47 18.02 5.95
N TYR A 137 11.02 17.88 7.19
CA TYR A 137 10.37 18.93 7.96
C TYR A 137 11.30 19.44 9.04
N ALA A 138 11.31 20.77 9.22
CA ALA A 138 11.99 21.36 10.37
C ALA A 138 11.25 20.94 11.65
N ASP A 139 11.93 20.25 12.55
CA ASP A 139 11.36 19.83 13.81
C ASP A 139 11.65 20.85 14.93
N LYS A 140 10.62 21.07 15.76
CA LYS A 140 10.72 21.87 16.97
C LYS A 140 10.44 20.98 18.21
N GLY A 141 10.83 19.73 18.13
CA GLY A 141 10.72 18.73 19.19
C GLY A 141 9.67 17.66 18.98
N LEU A 142 9.68 16.67 19.87
CA LEU A 142 8.88 15.42 19.80
C LEU A 142 7.39 15.65 19.53
N LEU A 143 6.78 16.65 20.17
CA LEU A 143 5.35 16.95 19.99
C LEU A 143 5.01 17.35 18.55
N ARG A 144 5.89 18.06 17.88
CA ARG A 144 5.69 18.45 16.48
C ARG A 144 5.86 17.24 15.56
N SER A 145 6.86 16.41 15.78
CA SER A 145 7.03 15.13 15.05
C SER A 145 5.82 14.22 15.20
N GLN A 146 5.28 14.06 16.41
CA GLN A 146 4.07 13.29 16.67
C GLN A 146 2.84 13.87 15.96
N GLN A 147 2.72 15.20 15.91
CA GLN A 147 1.65 15.86 15.17
C GLN A 147 1.79 15.63 13.66
N ILE A 148 2.98 15.78 13.09
CA ILE A 148 3.27 15.49 11.67
C ILE A 148 2.89 14.04 11.35
N PHE A 149 3.33 13.07 12.18
CA PHE A 149 2.94 11.67 12.04
C PHE A 149 1.41 11.49 12.02
N THR A 150 0.71 12.16 12.94
CA THR A 150 -0.75 12.09 13.04
C THR A 150 -1.41 12.66 11.79
N ASP A 151 -0.99 13.85 11.34
CA ASP A 151 -1.57 14.55 10.21
C ASP A 151 -1.38 13.77 8.89
N LEU A 152 -0.19 13.18 8.68
CA LEU A 152 0.12 12.35 7.53
C LEU A 152 -0.73 11.06 7.48
N ASN A 153 -1.03 10.46 8.65
CA ASN A 153 -1.71 9.17 8.72
C ASN A 153 -3.23 9.28 8.94
N LYS A 154 -3.72 10.32 9.61
CA LYS A 154 -5.13 10.46 9.99
C LYS A 154 -6.06 10.53 8.79
N ASN A 155 -5.63 11.18 7.73
CA ASN A 155 -6.41 11.39 6.51
C ASN A 155 -6.04 10.42 5.37
N ALA A 156 -5.13 9.47 5.62
CA ALA A 156 -4.78 8.44 4.64
C ALA A 156 -5.95 7.46 4.47
N VAL A 157 -6.55 7.45 3.29
CA VAL A 157 -7.58 6.48 2.93
C VAL A 157 -6.90 5.19 2.48
N LYS A 158 -7.19 4.10 3.18
CA LYS A 158 -6.71 2.78 2.78
C LYS A 158 -7.43 2.36 1.48
N THR A 159 -6.67 2.07 0.44
CA THR A 159 -7.21 1.45 -0.78
C THR A 159 -7.90 0.13 -0.45
N SER A 160 -9.09 -0.11 -0.99
CA SER A 160 -9.77 -1.40 -0.85
C SER A 160 -8.97 -2.52 -1.52
N ASN A 161 -9.16 -3.74 -1.06
CA ASN A 161 -8.55 -4.90 -1.71
C ASN A 161 -9.11 -5.06 -3.13
N SER A 162 -10.41 -4.83 -3.33
CA SER A 162 -11.05 -4.88 -4.66
C SER A 162 -10.40 -3.92 -5.67
N ILE A 163 -10.08 -2.68 -5.27
CA ILE A 163 -9.34 -1.74 -6.14
C ILE A 163 -7.91 -2.23 -6.38
N SER A 164 -7.24 -2.76 -5.36
CA SER A 164 -5.89 -3.31 -5.52
C SER A 164 -5.89 -4.45 -6.54
N GLU A 165 -6.83 -5.37 -6.44
CA GLU A 165 -7.00 -6.49 -7.38
C GLU A 165 -7.45 -6.02 -8.77
N LEU A 166 -8.22 -4.92 -8.86
CA LEU A 166 -8.64 -4.33 -10.12
C LEU A 166 -7.46 -3.78 -10.92
N TYR A 167 -6.47 -3.20 -10.25
CA TYR A 167 -5.35 -2.52 -10.92
C TYR A 167 -4.03 -3.32 -10.90
N ASP A 168 -3.89 -4.33 -10.05
CA ASP A 168 -2.67 -5.12 -9.99
C ASP A 168 -2.53 -6.01 -11.23
N SER A 169 -1.56 -5.69 -12.08
CA SER A 169 -1.23 -6.45 -13.29
C SER A 169 -0.13 -7.50 -13.06
N ARG A 170 0.48 -7.52 -11.88
CA ARG A 170 1.56 -8.46 -11.52
C ARG A 170 1.04 -9.67 -10.77
N ASP A 171 -0.06 -9.53 -10.02
CA ASP A 171 -0.75 -10.66 -9.38
C ASP A 171 -1.55 -11.43 -10.43
N GLU A 172 -1.04 -12.59 -10.86
CA GLU A 172 -1.67 -13.45 -11.86
C GLU A 172 -3.09 -13.85 -11.44
N MET A 173 -3.33 -14.09 -10.14
CA MET A 173 -4.67 -14.42 -9.65
C MET A 173 -5.62 -13.23 -9.76
N ALA A 174 -5.16 -12.01 -9.54
CA ALA A 174 -5.96 -10.81 -9.75
C ALA A 174 -6.33 -10.66 -11.23
N VAL A 175 -5.39 -10.89 -12.15
CA VAL A 175 -5.64 -10.88 -13.61
C VAL A 175 -6.67 -11.93 -13.99
N ILE A 176 -6.47 -13.18 -13.57
CA ILE A 176 -7.40 -14.30 -13.82
C ILE A 176 -8.80 -13.97 -13.26
N THR A 177 -8.87 -13.48 -12.04
CA THR A 177 -10.16 -13.15 -11.40
C THR A 177 -10.92 -12.08 -12.16
N ARG A 178 -10.24 -11.02 -12.62
CA ARG A 178 -10.86 -9.99 -13.46
C ARG A 178 -11.41 -10.58 -14.75
N ASN A 179 -10.61 -11.41 -15.43
CA ASN A 179 -11.03 -12.06 -16.67
C ASN A 179 -12.26 -12.94 -16.47
N VAL A 180 -12.27 -13.74 -15.42
CA VAL A 180 -13.43 -14.60 -15.07
C VAL A 180 -14.67 -13.75 -14.79
N VAL A 181 -14.55 -12.72 -13.95
CA VAL A 181 -15.68 -11.85 -13.60
C VAL A 181 -16.20 -11.11 -14.83
N TRP A 182 -15.32 -10.60 -15.72
CA TRP A 182 -15.74 -9.84 -16.90
C TRP A 182 -16.37 -10.71 -17.99
N ASN A 183 -15.96 -11.96 -18.12
CA ASN A 183 -16.46 -12.87 -19.15
C ASN A 183 -17.75 -13.62 -18.77
N ILE A 184 -18.28 -13.42 -17.55
CA ILE A 184 -19.55 -13.99 -17.11
C ILE A 184 -20.52 -12.84 -16.80
N ASP A 185 -21.52 -12.63 -17.65
CA ASP A 185 -22.43 -11.48 -17.59
C ASP A 185 -23.06 -11.27 -16.22
N PHE A 186 -23.49 -12.34 -15.56
CA PHE A 186 -24.04 -12.28 -14.21
C PHE A 186 -23.03 -11.73 -13.21
N LEU A 187 -21.81 -12.24 -13.20
CA LEU A 187 -20.76 -11.79 -12.30
C LEU A 187 -20.36 -10.36 -12.62
N ASN A 188 -20.18 -10.02 -13.90
CA ASN A 188 -19.81 -8.68 -14.31
C ASN A 188 -20.85 -7.63 -13.89
N THR A 189 -22.14 -7.97 -14.01
CA THR A 189 -23.26 -7.07 -13.68
C THR A 189 -23.40 -6.85 -12.18
N TYR A 190 -23.16 -7.87 -11.37
CA TYR A 190 -23.46 -7.84 -9.93
C TYR A 190 -22.24 -7.75 -9.03
N THR A 191 -21.02 -7.57 -9.56
CA THR A 191 -19.80 -7.41 -8.76
C THR A 191 -19.37 -5.96 -8.67
N ASP A 192 -19.24 -5.46 -7.43
CA ASP A 192 -18.60 -4.19 -7.13
C ASP A 192 -17.07 -4.38 -7.21
N LYS A 193 -16.42 -3.55 -8.01
CA LYS A 193 -14.98 -3.66 -8.31
C LYS A 193 -14.14 -2.70 -7.47
N GLU A 194 -14.79 -1.87 -6.66
CA GLU A 194 -14.11 -0.84 -5.87
C GLU A 194 -14.21 -1.05 -4.36
N LYS A 195 -15.28 -1.68 -3.89
CA LYS A 195 -15.57 -1.85 -2.47
C LYS A 195 -15.27 -3.26 -1.99
N ASP A 196 -14.81 -3.37 -0.74
CA ASP A 196 -14.68 -4.67 -0.05
C ASP A 196 -15.94 -5.03 0.74
N ILE A 197 -16.73 -4.02 1.12
CA ILE A 197 -17.98 -4.18 1.87
C ILE A 197 -19.10 -3.44 1.14
N LEU A 198 -20.15 -4.19 0.83
CA LEU A 198 -21.33 -3.62 0.18
C LEU A 198 -22.24 -2.96 1.20
N GLY A 199 -22.60 -1.70 0.95
CA GLY A 199 -23.61 -0.99 1.73
C GLY A 199 -25.01 -1.64 1.59
N LYS A 200 -25.92 -1.33 2.51
CA LYS A 200 -27.30 -1.89 2.53
C LYS A 200 -28.02 -1.69 1.18
N PHE A 201 -27.82 -0.55 0.54
CA PHE A 201 -28.49 -0.16 -0.71
C PHE A 201 -27.60 -0.37 -1.96
N SER A 202 -26.57 -1.19 -1.88
CA SER A 202 -25.72 -1.46 -3.04
C SER A 202 -26.52 -2.14 -4.17
N SER A 203 -26.22 -1.72 -5.39
CA SER A 203 -26.74 -2.39 -6.61
C SER A 203 -26.04 -3.70 -6.90
N SER A 204 -24.87 -3.93 -6.28
CA SER A 204 -24.05 -5.14 -6.44
C SER A 204 -24.39 -6.18 -5.38
N LEU A 205 -24.11 -7.44 -5.70
CA LEU A 205 -24.29 -8.62 -4.83
C LEU A 205 -22.96 -9.12 -4.25
N PHE A 206 -21.89 -8.86 -4.95
CA PHE A 206 -20.54 -9.36 -4.66
C PHE A 206 -19.52 -8.25 -4.70
N THR A 207 -18.32 -8.51 -4.19
CA THR A 207 -17.13 -7.67 -4.39
C THR A 207 -16.07 -8.45 -5.17
N LEU A 208 -15.19 -7.75 -5.89
CA LEU A 208 -14.12 -8.40 -6.64
C LEU A 208 -13.21 -9.21 -5.72
N ASN A 209 -12.89 -8.68 -4.54
CA ASN A 209 -12.11 -9.38 -3.52
C ASN A 209 -12.75 -10.71 -3.09
N THR A 210 -14.08 -10.81 -3.06
CA THR A 210 -14.76 -12.08 -2.74
C THR A 210 -14.38 -13.16 -3.74
N PHE A 211 -14.41 -12.85 -5.03
CA PHE A 211 -14.03 -13.81 -6.09
C PHE A 211 -12.53 -14.09 -6.10
N TYR A 212 -11.69 -13.09 -5.86
CA TYR A 212 -10.26 -13.29 -5.74
C TYR A 212 -9.90 -14.31 -4.64
N LEU A 213 -10.48 -14.16 -3.45
CA LEU A 213 -10.25 -15.09 -2.35
C LEU A 213 -10.80 -16.49 -2.64
N ALA A 214 -11.98 -16.59 -3.27
CA ALA A 214 -12.55 -17.86 -3.69
C ALA A 214 -11.66 -18.55 -4.73
N ASN A 215 -11.27 -17.86 -5.78
CA ASN A 215 -10.41 -18.38 -6.84
C ASN A 215 -9.06 -18.87 -6.30
N LYS A 216 -8.45 -18.09 -5.40
CA LYS A 216 -7.21 -18.47 -4.73
C LYS A 216 -7.36 -19.76 -3.91
N THR A 217 -8.53 -19.97 -3.32
CA THR A 217 -8.84 -21.19 -2.57
C THR A 217 -9.05 -22.39 -3.51
N ILE A 218 -9.73 -22.19 -4.64
CA ILE A 218 -10.02 -23.24 -5.64
C ILE A 218 -8.74 -23.79 -6.27
N VAL A 219 -7.86 -22.91 -6.76
CA VAL A 219 -6.68 -23.35 -7.53
C VAL A 219 -5.41 -23.49 -6.69
N GLY A 220 -5.42 -22.99 -5.46
CA GLY A 220 -4.27 -23.10 -4.56
C GLY A 220 -3.05 -22.33 -5.11
N ARG A 221 -1.93 -23.03 -5.29
CA ARG A 221 -0.65 -22.43 -5.73
C ARG A 221 -0.45 -22.40 -7.24
N LYS A 222 -1.26 -23.12 -8.01
CA LYS A 222 -1.17 -23.08 -9.48
C LYS A 222 -1.85 -21.82 -9.99
N GLN A 223 -1.18 -21.06 -10.83
CA GLN A 223 -1.69 -19.81 -11.39
C GLN A 223 -1.19 -19.72 -12.84
N ASP A 224 -1.94 -20.32 -13.76
CA ASP A 224 -1.63 -20.38 -15.18
C ASP A 224 -2.90 -20.27 -16.05
N LYS A 225 -2.74 -20.26 -17.36
CA LYS A 225 -3.85 -20.15 -18.32
C LYS A 225 -4.85 -21.32 -18.22
N GLU A 226 -4.44 -22.49 -17.76
CA GLU A 226 -5.33 -23.62 -17.55
C GLU A 226 -6.24 -23.35 -16.36
N CYS A 227 -5.71 -22.71 -15.31
CA CYS A 227 -6.50 -22.28 -14.16
C CYS A 227 -7.57 -21.26 -14.53
N GLU A 228 -7.27 -20.29 -15.42
CA GLU A 228 -8.26 -19.33 -15.90
C GLU A 228 -9.41 -20.02 -16.59
N LYS A 229 -9.14 -20.94 -17.52
CA LYS A 229 -10.15 -21.72 -18.23
C LYS A 229 -10.98 -22.59 -17.27
N PHE A 230 -10.32 -23.21 -16.30
CA PHE A 230 -10.99 -24.00 -15.28
C PHE A 230 -11.93 -23.14 -14.44
N LEU A 231 -11.46 -22.00 -13.93
CA LEU A 231 -12.26 -21.08 -13.11
C LEU A 231 -13.43 -20.49 -13.89
N LEU A 232 -13.23 -20.15 -15.16
CA LEU A 232 -14.31 -19.68 -16.03
C LEU A 232 -15.41 -20.71 -16.14
N ASN A 233 -15.09 -21.96 -16.46
CA ASN A 233 -16.05 -23.05 -16.54
C ASN A 233 -16.72 -23.32 -15.18
N TYR A 234 -15.95 -23.31 -14.11
CA TYR A 234 -16.47 -23.52 -12.75
C TYR A 234 -17.54 -22.47 -12.40
N TRP A 235 -17.23 -21.19 -12.59
CA TRP A 235 -18.19 -20.13 -12.24
C TRP A 235 -19.39 -20.06 -13.18
N ILE A 236 -19.24 -20.44 -14.46
CA ILE A 236 -20.41 -20.64 -15.37
C ILE A 236 -21.35 -21.71 -14.79
N LEU A 237 -20.80 -22.85 -14.41
CA LEU A 237 -21.60 -23.92 -13.80
C LEU A 237 -22.27 -23.49 -12.49
N VAL A 238 -21.55 -22.74 -11.65
CA VAL A 238 -22.13 -22.19 -10.40
C VAL A 238 -23.28 -21.24 -10.72
N VAL A 239 -23.11 -20.31 -11.67
CA VAL A 239 -24.17 -19.39 -12.08
C VAL A 239 -25.38 -20.15 -12.60
N GLU A 240 -25.19 -21.14 -13.46
CA GLU A 240 -26.28 -21.92 -14.07
C GLU A 240 -27.04 -22.79 -13.04
N ASN A 241 -26.37 -23.27 -12.00
CA ASN A 241 -26.94 -24.20 -11.03
C ASN A 241 -27.34 -23.56 -9.69
N MET A 242 -26.93 -22.31 -9.42
CA MET A 242 -27.34 -21.60 -8.21
C MET A 242 -28.77 -21.08 -8.36
N ARG A 243 -29.72 -21.82 -7.80
CA ARG A 243 -31.17 -21.57 -7.96
C ARG A 243 -31.55 -20.13 -7.73
N GLN A 244 -31.10 -19.51 -6.66
CA GLN A 244 -31.46 -18.12 -6.32
C GLN A 244 -30.88 -17.10 -7.31
N TRP A 245 -29.75 -17.40 -7.94
CA TRP A 245 -29.18 -16.54 -8.98
C TRP A 245 -30.00 -16.64 -10.28
N GLN A 246 -30.51 -17.83 -10.60
CA GLN A 246 -31.43 -18.03 -11.72
C GLN A 246 -32.79 -17.35 -11.47
N GLU A 247 -33.34 -17.46 -10.28
CA GLU A 247 -34.59 -16.76 -9.88
C GLU A 247 -34.43 -15.23 -10.02
N LEU A 248 -33.25 -14.68 -9.68
CA LEU A 248 -32.95 -13.25 -9.93
C LEU A 248 -32.89 -12.91 -11.42
N LEU A 249 -32.21 -13.73 -12.23
CA LEU A 249 -32.12 -13.54 -13.69
C LEU A 249 -33.51 -13.58 -14.34
N HIS A 250 -34.38 -14.46 -13.88
CA HIS A 250 -35.76 -14.56 -14.34
C HIS A 250 -36.71 -13.51 -13.73
N LYS A 251 -36.19 -12.63 -12.85
CA LYS A 251 -36.95 -11.58 -12.13
C LYS A 251 -38.04 -12.15 -11.19
N GLU A 252 -37.88 -13.37 -10.73
CA GLU A 252 -38.76 -14.03 -9.75
C GLU A 252 -38.51 -13.49 -8.33
N ILE A 253 -37.27 -13.11 -8.04
CA ILE A 253 -36.87 -12.42 -6.79
C ILE A 253 -36.11 -11.13 -7.10
N THR A 254 -36.06 -10.23 -6.15
CA THR A 254 -35.28 -8.99 -6.26
C THR A 254 -33.89 -9.15 -5.67
N LYS A 255 -32.97 -8.23 -6.01
CA LYS A 255 -31.64 -8.17 -5.39
C LYS A 255 -31.70 -7.98 -3.88
N VAL A 256 -32.70 -7.23 -3.41
CA VAL A 256 -32.92 -7.00 -1.98
C VAL A 256 -33.32 -8.31 -1.29
N ASP A 257 -34.29 -9.03 -1.88
CA ASP A 257 -34.69 -10.34 -1.36
C ASP A 257 -33.52 -11.31 -1.30
N LEU A 258 -32.72 -11.34 -2.38
CA LEU A 258 -31.57 -12.24 -2.47
C LEU A 258 -30.51 -11.93 -1.40
N ARG A 259 -30.29 -10.66 -1.07
CA ARG A 259 -29.32 -10.23 -0.07
C ARG A 259 -29.81 -10.38 1.36
N GLU A 260 -31.11 -10.16 1.63
CA GLU A 260 -31.66 -10.14 2.99
C GLU A 260 -32.14 -11.53 3.43
N ASN A 261 -32.65 -12.36 2.50
CA ASN A 261 -33.31 -13.62 2.83
C ASN A 261 -32.49 -14.87 2.50
N PHE A 262 -31.40 -14.73 1.74
CA PHE A 262 -30.61 -15.88 1.30
C PHE A 262 -29.11 -15.69 1.57
N ILE A 263 -28.43 -16.82 1.77
CA ILE A 263 -26.97 -16.82 2.00
C ILE A 263 -26.17 -16.87 0.69
N ALA A 264 -26.81 -17.07 -0.44
CA ALA A 264 -26.19 -17.32 -1.74
C ALA A 264 -25.33 -16.15 -2.28
N THR A 265 -25.41 -14.96 -1.67
CA THR A 265 -24.57 -13.79 -2.00
C THR A 265 -23.57 -13.44 -0.92
N GLN A 266 -23.54 -14.19 0.18
CA GLN A 266 -22.62 -13.90 1.26
C GLN A 266 -21.19 -14.31 0.89
N SER A 267 -20.22 -13.43 1.14
CA SER A 267 -18.81 -13.65 0.81
C SER A 267 -18.27 -14.97 1.35
N ILE A 268 -18.69 -15.35 2.56
CA ILE A 268 -18.28 -16.63 3.17
C ILE A 268 -18.79 -17.84 2.38
N VAL A 269 -20.00 -17.76 1.80
CA VAL A 269 -20.57 -18.85 0.98
C VAL A 269 -19.82 -18.96 -0.34
N ILE A 270 -19.56 -17.83 -1.01
CA ILE A 270 -18.78 -17.78 -2.25
C ILE A 270 -17.38 -18.38 -2.04
N GLN A 271 -16.73 -18.04 -0.94
CA GLN A 271 -15.42 -18.61 -0.59
C GLN A 271 -15.51 -20.08 -0.21
N ALA A 272 -16.61 -20.53 0.44
CA ALA A 272 -16.81 -21.93 0.78
C ALA A 272 -17.01 -22.82 -0.45
N LEU A 273 -17.65 -22.32 -1.51
CA LEU A 273 -17.72 -23.01 -2.81
C LEU A 273 -16.34 -23.35 -3.37
N GLY A 274 -15.30 -22.59 -3.02
CA GLY A 274 -13.92 -22.90 -3.39
C GLY A 274 -13.26 -24.03 -2.59
N ARG A 275 -13.93 -24.58 -1.58
CA ARG A 275 -13.39 -25.67 -0.74
C ARG A 275 -14.06 -27.04 -1.00
N VAL A 276 -15.02 -27.08 -1.86
CA VAL A 276 -15.72 -28.28 -2.31
C VAL A 276 -15.05 -28.81 -3.56
#